data_24b55fa9c4c9bca1f8ec806efc09eb11
#
_entry.id   24b55fa9c4c9bca1f8ec806efc09eb11
#
_cell.length_a   1.000
_cell.length_b   1.000
_cell.length_c   1.000
_cell.angle_alpha   90.00
_cell.angle_beta   90.00
_cell.angle_gamma   90.00
#
_symmetry.space_group_name_H-M   'P 1'
#
loop_
_entity.id
_entity.type
_entity.pdbx_description
1 polymer ?
#
loop_
_entity_poly.entity_id
_entity_poly.type
_entity_poly.pdbx_seq_one_letter_code
_entity_poly.pdbx_strand_id
1 'polypeptide(L)'
;PQTKRNASAVQEQESYAAWRAYLSWEQANPLAYDDPVTLQSRVLAAYKKATMCVRFDAVIWYMAASFCRMSQRENEMLVWLRDGIEACPWSLLLRFSYADASTSLGRLADATAALDDLVLYTQHQVDMRLNVLAESKARVDAEISRQRKQRLEKHAQVDSAPDEDDGDKVELADIERRLQEERMSQHQQLERDAQGELEVWRAAVSQVWIKYMQFVRRTEGIRPTRQVFSRARK
;
A
#
# COMPACT_ATOMS: atom_id res chain seq x y z
N PRO A 1 -4.44 15.46 -20.79
CA PRO A 1 -4.24 15.47 -19.32
C PRO A 1 -3.25 14.39 -18.83
N GLN A 2 -3.29 13.17 -19.38
CA GLN A 2 -2.40 12.06 -19.00
C GLN A 2 -0.93 12.34 -19.33
N THR A 3 -0.63 12.93 -20.48
CA THR A 3 0.75 13.27 -20.87
C THR A 3 1.43 14.26 -19.92
N LYS A 4 0.69 15.26 -19.39
CA LYS A 4 1.23 16.19 -18.38
C LYS A 4 1.48 15.52 -17.02
N ARG A 5 0.63 14.55 -16.60
CA ARG A 5 0.84 13.78 -15.37
C ARG A 5 2.06 12.87 -15.48
N ASN A 6 2.26 12.21 -16.62
CA ASN A 6 3.41 11.36 -16.84
C ASN A 6 4.73 12.17 -16.89
N ALA A 7 4.74 13.35 -17.50
CA ALA A 7 5.91 14.22 -17.50
C ALA A 7 6.27 14.72 -16.10
N SER A 8 5.27 15.07 -15.26
CA SER A 8 5.48 15.45 -13.86
C SER A 8 6.05 14.28 -13.03
N ALA A 9 5.53 13.07 -13.20
CA ALA A 9 6.02 11.88 -12.49
C ALA A 9 7.48 11.52 -12.84
N VAL A 10 7.85 11.65 -14.11
CA VAL A 10 9.25 11.43 -14.56
C VAL A 10 10.17 12.48 -13.94
N GLN A 11 9.79 13.75 -13.96
CA GLN A 11 10.56 14.84 -13.35
C GLN A 11 10.72 14.68 -11.83
N GLU A 12 9.69 14.18 -11.14
CA GLU A 12 9.78 13.85 -9.72
C GLU A 12 10.77 12.72 -9.46
N GLN A 13 10.75 11.65 -10.25
CA GLN A 13 11.69 10.53 -10.13
C GLN A 13 13.14 10.97 -10.39
N GLU A 14 13.36 11.81 -11.39
CA GLU A 14 14.68 12.40 -11.67
C GLU A 14 15.16 13.24 -10.48
N SER A 15 14.28 14.05 -9.89
CA SER A 15 14.59 14.84 -8.69
C SER A 15 14.97 13.95 -7.51
N TYR A 16 14.23 12.85 -7.27
CA TYR A 16 14.54 11.87 -6.23
C TYR A 16 15.90 11.22 -6.46
N ALA A 17 16.19 10.81 -7.68
CA ALA A 17 17.47 10.21 -8.04
C ALA A 17 18.64 11.19 -7.85
N ALA A 18 18.48 12.44 -8.27
CA ALA A 18 19.48 13.49 -8.10
C ALA A 18 19.78 13.76 -6.61
N TRP A 19 18.74 13.86 -5.77
CA TRP A 19 18.94 14.04 -4.33
C TRP A 19 19.63 12.84 -3.68
N ARG A 20 19.27 11.61 -4.03
CA ARG A 20 19.93 10.41 -3.50
C ARG A 20 21.40 10.36 -3.91
N ALA A 21 21.72 10.69 -5.17
CA ALA A 21 23.10 10.77 -5.64
C ALA A 21 23.91 11.84 -4.89
N TYR A 22 23.33 13.04 -4.69
CA TYR A 22 23.95 14.12 -3.95
C TYR A 22 24.22 13.73 -2.47
N LEU A 23 23.24 13.11 -1.80
CA LEU A 23 23.39 12.67 -0.42
C LEU A 23 24.46 11.59 -0.27
N SER A 24 24.54 10.64 -1.22
CA SER A 24 25.61 9.64 -1.25
C SER A 24 27.00 10.27 -1.46
N TRP A 25 27.07 11.29 -2.29
CA TRP A 25 28.29 12.05 -2.51
C TRP A 25 28.72 12.82 -1.25
N GLU A 26 27.79 13.49 -0.55
CA GLU A 26 28.09 14.16 0.73
C GLU A 26 28.57 13.17 1.81
N GLN A 27 27.99 11.98 1.89
CA GLN A 27 28.42 10.93 2.81
C GLN A 27 29.83 10.41 2.52
N ALA A 28 30.25 10.42 1.26
CA ALA A 28 31.61 10.01 0.88
C ALA A 28 32.71 10.99 1.29
N ASN A 29 32.36 12.10 1.99
CA ASN A 29 33.29 13.12 2.44
C ASN A 29 34.16 13.73 1.35
N PRO A 30 33.56 14.28 0.26
CA PRO A 30 34.30 14.78 -0.89
C PRO A 30 35.20 15.98 -0.57
N LEU A 31 34.96 16.67 0.52
CA LEU A 31 35.76 17.83 1.00
C LEU A 31 36.84 17.47 2.01
N ALA A 32 37.03 16.15 2.22
CA ALA A 32 38.05 15.61 3.11
C ALA A 32 38.08 16.28 4.51
N TYR A 33 36.91 16.37 5.17
CA TYR A 33 36.85 16.85 6.55
C TYR A 33 37.54 15.83 7.47
N ASP A 34 38.48 16.29 8.26
CA ASP A 34 39.19 15.46 9.24
C ASP A 34 38.34 15.23 10.50
N ASP A 35 37.51 16.19 10.87
CA ASP A 35 36.61 16.08 12.02
C ASP A 35 35.30 15.35 11.68
N PRO A 36 35.05 14.16 12.26
CA PRO A 36 33.87 13.39 12.02
C PRO A 36 32.59 14.08 12.49
N VAL A 37 32.64 14.94 13.52
CA VAL A 37 31.47 15.66 14.03
C VAL A 37 31.00 16.71 13.02
N THR A 38 31.93 17.43 12.42
CA THR A 38 31.66 18.40 11.36
C THR A 38 31.08 17.73 10.14
N LEU A 39 31.65 16.60 9.70
CA LEU A 39 31.11 15.81 8.59
C LEU A 39 29.67 15.35 8.87
N GLN A 40 29.44 14.75 10.04
CA GLN A 40 28.09 14.28 10.41
C GLN A 40 27.08 15.41 10.41
N SER A 41 27.43 16.56 10.97
CA SER A 41 26.54 17.73 11.02
C SER A 41 26.19 18.25 9.63
N ARG A 42 27.17 18.27 8.72
CA ARG A 42 26.99 18.66 7.32
C ARG A 42 26.06 17.68 6.58
N VAL A 43 26.33 16.38 6.69
CA VAL A 43 25.50 15.36 6.05
C VAL A 43 24.07 15.39 6.55
N LEU A 44 23.85 15.55 7.86
CA LEU A 44 22.50 15.68 8.42
C LEU A 44 21.79 16.96 7.97
N ALA A 45 22.52 18.06 7.81
CA ALA A 45 21.96 19.29 7.24
C ALA A 45 21.52 19.08 5.77
N ALA A 46 22.32 18.33 4.99
CA ALA A 46 21.96 17.95 3.62
C ALA A 46 20.69 17.07 3.59
N TYR A 47 20.54 16.09 4.50
CA TYR A 47 19.32 15.30 4.64
C TYR A 47 18.10 16.15 5.00
N LYS A 48 18.23 17.08 5.97
CA LYS A 48 17.15 18.02 6.31
C LYS A 48 16.70 18.82 5.09
N LYS A 49 17.64 19.34 4.31
CA LYS A 49 17.34 20.09 3.08
C LYS A 49 16.65 19.16 2.03
N ALA A 50 17.12 17.94 1.85
CA ALA A 50 16.51 16.99 0.94
C ALA A 50 15.05 16.69 1.31
N THR A 51 14.76 16.42 2.59
CA THR A 51 13.39 16.14 3.06
C THR A 51 12.46 17.35 2.97
N MET A 52 12.97 18.57 2.91
CA MET A 52 12.16 19.76 2.61
C MET A 52 11.80 19.84 1.12
N CYS A 53 12.68 19.39 0.23
CA CYS A 53 12.48 19.44 -1.22
C CYS A 53 11.71 18.24 -1.75
N VAL A 54 12.00 17.05 -1.24
CA VAL A 54 11.47 15.75 -1.71
C VAL A 54 10.90 14.93 -0.54
N ARG A 55 9.97 15.53 0.17
CA ARG A 55 9.39 15.02 1.41
C ARG A 55 8.81 13.61 1.30
N PHE A 56 8.27 13.28 0.13
CA PHE A 56 7.55 12.01 -0.09
C PHE A 56 8.44 10.89 -0.61
N ASP A 57 9.76 11.04 -0.62
CA ASP A 57 10.69 9.96 -0.89
C ASP A 57 11.08 9.20 0.40
N ALA A 58 10.42 8.08 0.65
CA ALA A 58 10.67 7.23 1.82
C ALA A 58 12.13 6.74 1.92
N VAL A 59 12.82 6.61 0.77
CA VAL A 59 14.21 6.14 0.74
C VAL A 59 15.15 7.16 1.34
N ILE A 60 14.92 8.45 1.13
CA ILE A 60 15.74 9.51 1.72
C ILE A 60 15.62 9.53 3.25
N TRP A 61 14.40 9.34 3.79
CA TRP A 61 14.18 9.21 5.22
C TRP A 61 14.92 7.99 5.80
N TYR A 62 14.83 6.86 5.10
CA TYR A 62 15.55 5.64 5.48
C TYR A 62 17.08 5.83 5.43
N MET A 63 17.62 6.50 4.40
CA MET A 63 19.05 6.80 4.28
C MET A 63 19.53 7.69 5.44
N ALA A 64 18.75 8.73 5.81
CA ALA A 64 19.07 9.58 6.96
C ALA A 64 19.12 8.77 8.27
N ALA A 65 18.14 7.93 8.52
CA ALA A 65 18.09 7.06 9.67
C ALA A 65 19.26 6.06 9.68
N SER A 66 19.60 5.48 8.54
CA SER A 66 20.74 4.55 8.39
C SER A 66 22.07 5.25 8.65
N PHE A 67 22.22 6.50 8.19
CA PHE A 67 23.39 7.32 8.50
C PHE A 67 23.51 7.61 10.00
N CYS A 68 22.41 7.98 10.66
CA CYS A 68 22.37 8.15 12.12
C CYS A 68 22.78 6.88 12.85
N ARG A 69 22.34 5.70 12.40
CA ARG A 69 22.72 4.40 12.97
C ARG A 69 24.22 4.15 12.83
N MET A 70 24.81 4.38 11.67
CA MET A 70 26.25 4.22 11.44
C MET A 70 27.07 5.19 12.28
N SER A 71 26.53 6.38 12.54
CA SER A 71 27.14 7.42 13.37
C SER A 71 26.83 7.28 14.87
N GLN A 72 26.24 6.16 15.31
CA GLN A 72 25.85 5.86 16.69
C GLN A 72 24.91 6.91 17.33
N ARG A 73 24.10 7.59 16.50
CA ARG A 73 23.11 8.60 16.92
C ARG A 73 21.71 7.98 16.98
N GLU A 74 21.54 7.02 17.87
CA GLU A 74 20.37 6.14 17.93
C GLU A 74 19.04 6.88 18.17
N ASN A 75 19.03 7.89 19.03
CA ASN A 75 17.82 8.68 19.29
C ASN A 75 17.39 9.47 18.06
N GLU A 76 18.34 10.03 17.31
CA GLU A 76 18.04 10.76 16.09
C GLU A 76 17.58 9.81 14.98
N MET A 77 18.14 8.61 14.91
CA MET A 77 17.65 7.57 13.99
C MET A 77 16.15 7.31 14.16
N LEU A 78 15.68 7.14 15.41
CA LEU A 78 14.25 6.94 15.68
C LEU A 78 13.39 8.16 15.31
N VAL A 79 13.91 9.37 15.52
CA VAL A 79 13.22 10.60 15.11
C VAL A 79 13.06 10.63 13.58
N TRP A 80 14.15 10.37 12.82
CA TRP A 80 14.10 10.32 11.36
C TRP A 80 13.10 9.29 10.83
N LEU A 81 13.06 8.10 11.45
CA LEU A 81 12.11 7.05 11.05
C LEU A 81 10.65 7.44 11.36
N ARG A 82 10.41 8.01 12.53
CA ARG A 82 9.07 8.46 12.93
C ARG A 82 8.56 9.58 12.01
N ASP A 83 9.36 10.62 11.81
CA ASP A 83 9.01 11.74 10.96
C ASP A 83 8.84 11.30 9.50
N GLY A 84 9.66 10.31 9.07
CA GLY A 84 9.52 9.66 7.77
C GLY A 84 8.23 8.85 7.63
N ILE A 85 7.77 8.15 8.67
CA ILE A 85 6.47 7.44 8.68
C ILE A 85 5.31 8.44 8.59
N GLU A 86 5.42 9.59 9.25
CA GLU A 86 4.43 10.65 9.17
C GLU A 86 4.36 11.26 7.75
N ALA A 87 5.52 11.47 7.12
CA ALA A 87 5.61 12.00 5.76
C ALA A 87 5.17 10.98 4.69
N CYS A 88 5.51 9.70 4.89
CA CYS A 88 5.28 8.60 3.96
C CYS A 88 4.53 7.44 4.65
N PRO A 89 3.25 7.62 5.01
CA PRO A 89 2.49 6.61 5.78
C PRO A 89 2.32 5.27 5.04
N TRP A 90 2.44 5.28 3.73
CA TRP A 90 2.38 4.08 2.88
C TRP A 90 3.66 3.23 2.88
N SER A 91 4.78 3.76 3.43
CA SER A 91 6.08 3.09 3.35
C SER A 91 6.22 1.98 4.39
N LEU A 92 6.14 0.74 3.92
CA LEU A 92 6.45 -0.42 4.77
C LEU A 92 7.92 -0.45 5.19
N LEU A 93 8.83 0.05 4.34
CA LEU A 93 10.26 0.15 4.63
C LEU A 93 10.52 0.91 5.93
N LEU A 94 9.93 2.11 6.07
CA LEU A 94 10.14 2.95 7.26
C LEU A 94 9.51 2.33 8.50
N ARG A 95 8.31 1.76 8.38
CA ARG A 95 7.62 1.11 9.50
C ARG A 95 8.37 -0.12 10.00
N PHE A 96 8.84 -0.99 9.12
CA PHE A 96 9.68 -2.12 9.51
C PHE A 96 11.01 -1.67 10.12
N SER A 97 11.65 -0.65 9.54
CA SER A 97 12.90 -0.13 10.04
C SER A 97 12.75 0.48 11.44
N TYR A 98 11.62 1.13 11.73
CA TYR A 98 11.33 1.66 13.06
C TYR A 98 11.14 0.53 14.10
N ALA A 99 10.40 -0.52 13.74
CA ALA A 99 10.21 -1.67 14.62
C ALA A 99 11.54 -2.40 14.89
N ASP A 100 12.37 -2.61 13.86
CA ASP A 100 13.69 -3.23 14.00
C ASP A 100 14.65 -2.35 14.83
N ALA A 101 14.65 -1.03 14.61
CA ALA A 101 15.45 -0.08 15.38
C ALA A 101 15.03 -0.05 16.85
N SER A 102 13.74 0.03 17.14
CA SER A 102 13.20 -0.01 18.50
C SER A 102 13.57 -1.32 19.21
N THR A 103 13.54 -2.44 18.49
CA THR A 103 13.94 -3.76 19.02
C THR A 103 15.44 -3.77 19.37
N SER A 104 16.31 -3.25 18.48
CA SER A 104 17.77 -3.23 18.70
C SER A 104 18.18 -2.36 19.87
N LEU A 105 17.39 -1.31 20.17
CA LEU A 105 17.60 -0.42 21.31
C LEU A 105 16.97 -0.91 22.62
N GLY A 106 16.36 -2.10 22.62
CA GLY A 106 15.68 -2.64 23.79
C GLY A 106 14.35 -1.95 24.14
N ARG A 107 13.82 -1.08 23.27
CA ARG A 107 12.52 -0.41 23.44
C ARG A 107 11.39 -1.34 23.02
N LEU A 108 11.20 -2.42 23.79
CA LEU A 108 10.30 -3.51 23.40
C LEU A 108 8.83 -3.05 23.29
N ALA A 109 8.40 -2.15 24.17
CA ALA A 109 7.03 -1.60 24.11
C ALA A 109 6.78 -0.82 22.81
N ASP A 110 7.73 0.03 22.39
CA ASP A 110 7.65 0.80 21.15
C ASP A 110 7.67 -0.12 19.94
N ALA A 111 8.51 -1.17 19.96
CA ALA A 111 8.58 -2.17 18.90
C ALA A 111 7.28 -2.96 18.77
N THR A 112 6.66 -3.35 19.90
CA THR A 112 5.38 -4.05 19.92
C THR A 112 4.28 -3.16 19.34
N ALA A 113 4.19 -1.91 19.80
CA ALA A 113 3.21 -0.94 19.28
C ALA A 113 3.40 -0.71 17.77
N ALA A 114 4.64 -0.56 17.30
CA ALA A 114 4.94 -0.39 15.89
C ALA A 114 4.53 -1.61 15.03
N LEU A 115 4.68 -2.82 15.56
CA LEU A 115 4.27 -4.05 14.87
C LEU A 115 2.75 -4.21 14.86
N ASP A 116 2.06 -3.87 15.95
CA ASP A 116 0.60 -3.86 16.00
C ASP A 116 0.03 -2.83 15.01
N ASP A 117 0.57 -1.62 14.96
CA ASP A 117 0.20 -0.60 13.98
C ASP A 117 0.44 -1.06 12.54
N LEU A 118 1.51 -1.79 12.31
CA LEU A 118 1.86 -2.32 10.99
C LEU A 118 0.87 -3.41 10.54
N VAL A 119 0.44 -4.27 11.46
CA VAL A 119 -0.63 -5.27 11.21
C VAL A 119 -1.92 -4.55 10.83
N LEU A 120 -2.37 -3.60 11.65
CA LEU A 120 -3.60 -2.85 11.40
C LEU A 120 -3.53 -2.09 10.06
N TYR A 121 -2.41 -1.44 9.77
CA TYR A 121 -2.22 -0.72 8.53
C TYR A 121 -2.32 -1.66 7.31
N THR A 122 -1.62 -2.79 7.32
CA THR A 122 -1.61 -3.71 6.18
C THR A 122 -2.94 -4.41 5.99
N GLN A 123 -3.65 -4.77 7.07
CA GLN A 123 -5.01 -5.30 7.00
C GLN A 123 -5.97 -4.27 6.42
N HIS A 124 -5.93 -3.02 6.90
CA HIS A 124 -6.74 -1.93 6.35
C HIS A 124 -6.50 -1.72 4.85
N GLN A 125 -5.26 -1.87 4.37
CA GLN A 125 -4.96 -1.77 2.94
C GLN A 125 -5.62 -2.89 2.12
N VAL A 126 -5.72 -4.09 2.65
CA VAL A 126 -6.46 -5.21 2.02
C VAL A 126 -7.95 -4.90 2.01
N ASP A 127 -8.52 -4.50 3.14
CA ASP A 127 -9.96 -4.21 3.28
C ASP A 127 -10.40 -3.07 2.35
N MET A 128 -9.60 -2.00 2.25
CA MET A 128 -9.85 -0.89 1.33
C MET A 128 -9.97 -1.36 -0.12
N ARG A 129 -9.08 -2.27 -0.57
CA ARG A 129 -9.12 -2.79 -1.93
C ARG A 129 -10.30 -3.74 -2.17
N LEU A 130 -10.63 -4.55 -1.18
CA LEU A 130 -11.82 -5.41 -1.24
C LEU A 130 -13.10 -4.56 -1.31
N ASN A 131 -13.18 -3.48 -0.56
CA ASN A 131 -14.32 -2.56 -0.61
C ASN A 131 -14.44 -1.88 -1.97
N VAL A 132 -13.32 -1.39 -2.54
CA VAL A 132 -13.32 -0.80 -3.89
C VAL A 132 -13.77 -1.83 -4.95
N LEU A 133 -13.32 -3.08 -4.84
CA LEU A 133 -13.76 -4.16 -5.73
C LEU A 133 -15.26 -4.44 -5.56
N ALA A 134 -15.75 -4.52 -4.33
CA ALA A 134 -17.18 -4.73 -4.03
C ALA A 134 -18.04 -3.59 -4.57
N GLU A 135 -17.63 -2.33 -4.40
CA GLU A 135 -18.33 -1.17 -4.97
C GLU A 135 -18.35 -1.19 -6.49
N SER A 136 -17.24 -1.57 -7.13
CA SER A 136 -17.15 -1.68 -8.58
C SER A 136 -18.09 -2.76 -9.10
N LYS A 137 -18.19 -3.92 -8.46
CA LYS A 137 -19.16 -4.97 -8.79
C LYS A 137 -20.60 -4.51 -8.59
N ALA A 138 -20.88 -3.81 -7.49
CA ALA A 138 -22.22 -3.27 -7.25
C ALA A 138 -22.64 -2.25 -8.31
N ARG A 139 -21.71 -1.45 -8.85
CA ARG A 139 -22.00 -0.54 -9.98
C ARG A 139 -22.33 -1.31 -11.25
N VAL A 140 -21.62 -2.38 -11.55
CA VAL A 140 -21.93 -3.28 -12.69
C VAL A 140 -23.32 -3.90 -12.50
N ASP A 141 -23.63 -4.41 -11.31
CA ASP A 141 -24.94 -5.00 -11.01
C ASP A 141 -26.07 -4.01 -11.16
N ALA A 142 -25.87 -2.76 -10.73
CA ALA A 142 -26.86 -1.69 -10.90
C ALA A 142 -27.07 -1.34 -12.37
N GLU A 143 -26.01 -1.29 -13.18
CA GLU A 143 -26.09 -0.99 -14.60
C GLU A 143 -26.78 -2.11 -15.37
N ILE A 144 -26.45 -3.36 -15.14
CA ILE A 144 -27.12 -4.52 -15.73
C ILE A 144 -28.61 -4.55 -15.35
N SER A 145 -28.94 -4.22 -14.11
CA SER A 145 -30.33 -4.12 -13.65
C SER A 145 -31.11 -3.03 -14.37
N ARG A 146 -30.49 -1.88 -14.66
CA ARG A 146 -31.09 -0.80 -15.47
C ARG A 146 -31.32 -1.24 -16.92
N GLN A 147 -30.30 -1.88 -17.51
CA GLN A 147 -30.42 -2.38 -18.90
C GLN A 147 -31.52 -3.44 -19.01
N ARG A 148 -31.61 -4.36 -18.03
CA ARG A 148 -32.67 -5.34 -17.95
C ARG A 148 -34.05 -4.66 -17.93
N LYS A 149 -34.22 -3.67 -17.04
CA LYS A 149 -35.51 -2.93 -16.95
C LYS A 149 -35.86 -2.22 -18.26
N GLN A 150 -34.90 -1.53 -18.87
CA GLN A 150 -35.13 -0.84 -20.15
C GLN A 150 -35.50 -1.80 -21.30
N ARG A 151 -34.89 -2.99 -21.36
CA ARG A 151 -35.19 -4.00 -22.38
C ARG A 151 -36.57 -4.60 -22.17
N LEU A 152 -36.94 -4.89 -20.90
CA LEU A 152 -38.30 -5.36 -20.57
C LEU A 152 -39.38 -4.30 -20.90
N GLU A 153 -39.13 -3.02 -20.59
CA GLU A 153 -40.06 -1.93 -20.93
C GLU A 153 -40.23 -1.75 -22.44
N LYS A 154 -39.16 -1.88 -23.21
CA LYS A 154 -39.20 -1.83 -24.68
C LYS A 154 -40.00 -3.01 -25.26
N HIS A 155 -39.78 -4.21 -24.71
CA HIS A 155 -40.50 -5.42 -25.14
C HIS A 155 -42.01 -5.29 -24.86
N ALA A 156 -42.36 -4.82 -23.66
CA ALA A 156 -43.77 -4.58 -23.30
C ALA A 156 -44.49 -3.49 -24.14
N GLN A 157 -43.72 -2.55 -24.73
CA GLN A 157 -44.29 -1.52 -25.61
C GLN A 157 -44.54 -2.01 -27.05
N VAL A 158 -43.83 -3.05 -27.48
CA VAL A 158 -43.97 -3.64 -28.83
C VAL A 158 -45.14 -4.62 -28.87
N ASP A 159 -45.44 -5.31 -27.77
CA ASP A 159 -46.49 -6.32 -27.65
C ASP A 159 -47.86 -5.71 -27.31
N SER A 160 -48.37 -4.85 -28.18
CA SER A 160 -49.76 -4.38 -28.09
C SER A 160 -50.76 -5.29 -28.84
N ALA A 161 -50.36 -6.49 -29.26
CA ALA A 161 -51.20 -7.47 -29.95
C ALA A 161 -51.36 -8.75 -29.10
N PRO A 162 -52.59 -9.27 -28.95
CA PRO A 162 -52.88 -10.40 -28.07
C PRO A 162 -52.71 -11.75 -28.81
N ASP A 163 -51.49 -12.09 -29.18
CA ASP A 163 -51.14 -13.47 -29.57
C ASP A 163 -49.98 -13.91 -28.71
N GLU A 164 -50.27 -14.76 -27.67
CA GLU A 164 -49.27 -15.42 -26.84
C GLU A 164 -48.46 -16.40 -27.70
N ASP A 165 -47.44 -15.93 -28.38
CA ASP A 165 -46.51 -16.81 -29.10
C ASP A 165 -45.37 -17.24 -28.16
N ASP A 166 -45.03 -18.55 -28.15
CA ASP A 166 -43.92 -19.15 -27.38
C ASP A 166 -42.55 -18.55 -27.79
N GLY A 167 -42.46 -17.87 -28.92
CA GLY A 167 -41.31 -17.15 -29.43
C GLY A 167 -40.83 -16.01 -28.52
N ASP A 168 -41.75 -15.23 -27.96
CA ASP A 168 -41.46 -14.08 -27.11
C ASP A 168 -40.80 -14.49 -25.77
N LYS A 169 -41.21 -15.63 -25.22
CA LYS A 169 -40.58 -16.17 -23.98
C LYS A 169 -39.15 -16.61 -24.21
N VAL A 170 -38.84 -17.15 -25.39
CA VAL A 170 -37.50 -17.57 -25.77
C VAL A 170 -36.58 -16.36 -25.95
N GLU A 171 -37.08 -15.28 -26.58
CA GLU A 171 -36.29 -14.05 -26.78
C GLU A 171 -35.95 -13.36 -25.46
N LEU A 172 -36.90 -13.26 -24.53
CA LEU A 172 -36.65 -12.73 -23.17
C LEU A 172 -35.65 -13.58 -22.41
N ALA A 173 -35.73 -14.89 -22.47
CA ALA A 173 -34.76 -15.79 -21.83
C ALA A 173 -33.36 -15.64 -22.41
N ASP A 174 -33.24 -15.43 -23.74
CA ASP A 174 -31.96 -15.16 -24.38
C ASP A 174 -31.36 -13.79 -23.98
N ILE A 175 -32.19 -12.78 -23.84
CA ILE A 175 -31.76 -11.45 -23.35
C ILE A 175 -31.24 -11.57 -21.92
N GLU A 176 -31.96 -12.27 -21.05
CA GLU A 176 -31.55 -12.48 -19.66
C GLU A 176 -30.24 -13.26 -19.57
N ARG A 177 -30.09 -14.32 -20.37
CA ARG A 177 -28.83 -15.08 -20.42
C ARG A 177 -27.66 -14.22 -20.86
N ARG A 178 -27.78 -13.42 -21.91
CA ARG A 178 -26.71 -12.51 -22.39
C ARG A 178 -26.32 -11.48 -21.33
N LEU A 179 -27.31 -10.87 -20.65
CA LEU A 179 -27.02 -9.93 -19.55
C LEU A 179 -26.32 -10.59 -18.38
N GLN A 180 -26.67 -11.83 -18.08
CA GLN A 180 -26.01 -12.60 -17.04
C GLN A 180 -24.56 -12.97 -17.42
N GLU A 181 -24.34 -13.36 -18.67
CA GLU A 181 -22.99 -13.63 -19.20
C GLU A 181 -22.12 -12.36 -19.18
N GLU A 182 -22.68 -11.22 -19.61
CA GLU A 182 -22.01 -9.93 -19.56
C GLU A 182 -21.64 -9.54 -18.14
N ARG A 183 -22.56 -9.67 -17.19
CA ARG A 183 -22.33 -9.45 -15.76
C ARG A 183 -21.17 -10.30 -15.24
N MET A 184 -21.20 -11.58 -15.52
CA MET A 184 -20.15 -12.52 -15.07
C MET A 184 -18.79 -12.17 -15.68
N SER A 185 -18.76 -11.83 -16.97
CA SER A 185 -17.53 -11.40 -17.66
C SER A 185 -16.94 -10.14 -17.05
N GLN A 186 -17.78 -9.12 -16.80
CA GLN A 186 -17.33 -7.85 -16.19
C GLN A 186 -16.84 -8.06 -14.75
N HIS A 187 -17.53 -8.87 -13.94
CA HIS A 187 -17.08 -9.22 -12.60
C HIS A 187 -15.71 -9.93 -12.62
N GLN A 188 -15.54 -10.88 -13.54
CA GLN A 188 -14.30 -11.63 -13.67
C GLN A 188 -13.13 -10.74 -14.12
N GLN A 189 -13.41 -9.75 -14.98
CA GLN A 189 -12.40 -8.77 -15.37
C GLN A 189 -11.98 -7.89 -14.18
N LEU A 190 -12.95 -7.37 -13.41
CA LEU A 190 -12.66 -6.59 -12.20
C LEU A 190 -11.84 -7.38 -11.17
N GLU A 191 -12.14 -8.66 -11.01
CA GLU A 191 -11.36 -9.54 -10.12
C GLU A 191 -9.92 -9.71 -10.60
N ARG A 192 -9.70 -9.95 -11.89
CA ARG A 192 -8.36 -10.08 -12.47
C ARG A 192 -7.56 -8.79 -12.32
N ASP A 193 -8.19 -7.64 -12.57
CA ASP A 193 -7.54 -6.33 -12.47
C ASP A 193 -7.14 -6.01 -11.02
N ALA A 194 -7.97 -6.40 -10.05
CA ALA A 194 -7.69 -6.19 -8.62
C ALA A 194 -6.73 -7.24 -8.02
N GLN A 195 -6.60 -8.42 -8.63
CA GLN A 195 -5.88 -9.56 -8.06
C GLN A 195 -4.43 -9.24 -7.75
N GLY A 196 -3.71 -8.60 -8.67
CA GLY A 196 -2.29 -8.30 -8.51
C GLY A 196 -2.00 -7.43 -7.28
N GLU A 197 -2.78 -6.37 -7.09
CA GLU A 197 -2.63 -5.50 -5.91
C GLU A 197 -3.03 -6.21 -4.61
N LEU A 198 -4.09 -7.00 -4.63
CA LEU A 198 -4.53 -7.77 -3.46
C LEU A 198 -3.49 -8.81 -3.04
N GLU A 199 -2.86 -9.50 -3.98
CA GLU A 199 -1.80 -10.48 -3.68
C GLU A 199 -0.60 -9.81 -3.03
N VAL A 200 -0.16 -8.64 -3.52
CA VAL A 200 0.95 -7.87 -2.93
C VAL A 200 0.64 -7.52 -1.48
N TRP A 201 -0.57 -7.01 -1.19
CA TRP A 201 -0.92 -6.63 0.17
C TRP A 201 -1.17 -7.82 1.09
N ARG A 202 -1.74 -8.91 0.61
CA ARG A 202 -1.85 -10.18 1.37
C ARG A 202 -0.48 -10.76 1.72
N ALA A 203 0.46 -10.70 0.78
CA ALA A 203 1.85 -11.08 1.04
C ALA A 203 2.49 -10.15 2.09
N ALA A 204 2.23 -8.83 2.02
CA ALA A 204 2.69 -7.88 3.02
C ALA A 204 2.13 -8.20 4.43
N VAL A 205 0.83 -8.48 4.56
CA VAL A 205 0.20 -8.92 5.83
C VAL A 205 0.91 -10.16 6.37
N SER A 206 1.15 -11.17 5.53
CA SER A 206 1.84 -12.39 5.92
C SER A 206 3.26 -12.12 6.42
N GLN A 207 4.01 -11.24 5.74
CA GLN A 207 5.36 -10.84 6.15
C GLN A 207 5.36 -10.10 7.50
N VAL A 208 4.39 -9.22 7.73
CA VAL A 208 4.24 -8.52 9.01
C VAL A 208 4.01 -9.51 10.14
N TRP A 209 3.09 -10.46 9.97
CA TRP A 209 2.84 -11.47 10.99
C TRP A 209 4.04 -12.38 11.25
N ILE A 210 4.79 -12.76 10.22
CA ILE A 210 6.04 -13.54 10.37
C ILE A 210 7.06 -12.73 11.20
N LYS A 211 7.28 -11.46 10.88
CA LYS A 211 8.18 -10.57 11.61
C LYS A 211 7.74 -10.39 13.06
N TYR A 212 6.45 -10.20 13.29
CA TYR A 212 5.89 -10.09 14.64
C TYR A 212 6.11 -11.36 15.46
N MET A 213 5.85 -12.52 14.90
CA MET A 213 6.11 -13.80 15.57
C MET A 213 7.61 -14.01 15.87
N GLN A 214 8.49 -13.62 14.94
CA GLN A 214 9.95 -13.68 15.15
C GLN A 214 10.39 -12.75 16.28
N PHE A 215 9.85 -11.54 16.35
CA PHE A 215 10.11 -10.59 17.41
C PHE A 215 9.67 -11.15 18.77
N VAL A 216 8.40 -11.55 18.92
CA VAL A 216 7.86 -12.08 20.17
C VAL A 216 8.57 -13.37 20.61
N ARG A 217 8.97 -14.22 19.66
CA ARG A 217 9.74 -15.42 19.97
C ARG A 217 11.11 -15.11 20.59
N ARG A 218 11.78 -14.06 20.12
CA ARG A 218 13.10 -13.65 20.61
C ARG A 218 13.02 -12.96 21.97
N THR A 219 11.98 -12.17 22.20
CA THR A 219 11.83 -11.31 23.38
C THR A 219 11.09 -11.98 24.53
N GLU A 220 10.00 -12.70 24.22
CA GLU A 220 9.06 -13.23 25.22
C GLU A 220 8.96 -14.77 25.21
N GLY A 221 9.46 -15.42 24.14
CA GLY A 221 9.50 -16.87 24.03
C GLY A 221 8.29 -17.50 23.29
N ILE A 222 8.17 -18.83 23.41
CA ILE A 222 7.24 -19.60 22.55
C ILE A 222 5.76 -19.43 22.93
N ARG A 223 5.44 -19.29 24.22
CA ARG A 223 4.02 -19.19 24.66
C ARG A 223 3.32 -17.97 24.11
N PRO A 224 3.86 -16.74 24.24
CA PRO A 224 3.28 -15.55 23.61
C PRO A 224 3.26 -15.62 22.08
N THR A 225 4.27 -16.25 21.45
CA THR A 225 4.29 -16.45 19.99
C THR A 225 3.07 -17.24 19.50
N ARG A 226 2.61 -18.25 20.26
CA ARG A 226 1.39 -19.00 19.91
C ARG A 226 0.13 -18.12 19.97
N GLN A 227 0.08 -17.14 20.86
CA GLN A 227 -1.03 -16.19 20.94
C GLN A 227 -1.04 -15.28 19.70
N VAL A 228 0.13 -14.77 19.30
CA VAL A 228 0.27 -13.98 18.07
C VAL A 228 -0.13 -14.79 16.84
N PHE A 229 0.30 -16.05 16.76
CA PHE A 229 -0.11 -16.97 15.68
C PHE A 229 -1.63 -17.20 15.64
N SER A 230 -2.27 -17.34 16.81
CA SER A 230 -3.73 -17.46 16.87
C SER A 230 -4.46 -16.20 16.42
N ARG A 231 -3.88 -15.00 16.65
CA ARG A 231 -4.39 -13.72 16.11
C ARG A 231 -4.25 -13.66 14.58
N ALA A 232 -3.11 -14.11 14.05
CA ALA A 232 -2.82 -14.09 12.62
C ALA A 232 -3.73 -15.00 11.78
N ARG A 233 -4.42 -15.99 12.41
CA ARG A 233 -5.34 -16.93 11.74
C ARG A 233 -6.80 -16.49 11.73
N LYS A 234 -7.13 -15.42 12.43
CA LYS A 234 -8.47 -14.82 12.45
C LYS A 234 -8.64 -13.80 11.33
#